data_d2b90a8074cd74dbaf4dfb998cc8b975
#
_entry.id   d2b90a8074cd74dbaf4dfb998cc8b975
#
_cell.length_a   1.000
_cell.length_b   1.000
_cell.length_c   1.000
_cell.angle_alpha   90.00
_cell.angle_beta   90.00
_cell.angle_gamma   90.00
#
_symmetry.space_group_name_H-M   'P 1'
#
loop_
_entity.id
_entity.type
_entity.pdbx_description
1 polymer ?
#
loop_
_entity_poly.entity_id
_entity_poly.type
_entity_poly.pdbx_seq_one_letter_code
_entity_poly.pdbx_strand_id
1 'polypeptide(L)'
;MRKISLTFGIWLILGSHTLTAGGISDPQKTVADFHDSLTQVLKEKSYESKLSLLLPSVPKLFAVETIARISVGRTAWALLNENEKQSFRMLTKDLIASTYAARFREYRNQRFKIVESKSLPKNRQAVKTQLFSGEAVISLEYHLKKKDSVWQIYDIVANGVSDLSLKRAAYGKTLSESGFNGLVDDISEEIKKNAQKSL
;
A
#
# COMPACT_ATOMS: atom_id res chain seq x y z
N MET A 1 58.44 51.48 -30.09
CA MET A 1 57.51 51.55 -28.97
C MET A 1 56.31 50.60 -29.27
N ARG A 2 56.32 49.38 -28.76
CA ARG A 2 55.28 48.37 -28.96
C ARG A 2 54.41 48.31 -27.69
N LYS A 3 53.12 48.68 -27.80
CA LYS A 3 52.13 48.55 -26.72
C LYS A 3 51.60 47.12 -26.74
N ILE A 4 51.78 46.40 -25.66
CA ILE A 4 51.22 45.09 -25.41
C ILE A 4 49.91 45.31 -24.66
N SER A 5 48.78 44.91 -25.30
CA SER A 5 47.44 44.97 -24.70
C SER A 5 47.15 43.60 -24.10
N LEU A 6 47.04 43.55 -22.77
CA LEU A 6 46.61 42.32 -22.03
C LEU A 6 45.06 42.32 -21.97
N THR A 7 44.45 41.42 -22.71
CA THR A 7 43.01 41.13 -22.56
C THR A 7 42.83 40.04 -21.51
N PHE A 8 42.22 40.41 -20.39
CA PHE A 8 41.84 39.49 -19.31
C PHE A 8 40.52 38.82 -19.70
N GLY A 9 40.58 37.54 -20.08
CA GLY A 9 39.38 36.77 -20.35
C GLY A 9 38.75 36.27 -19.04
N ILE A 10 37.56 36.76 -18.69
CA ILE A 10 36.76 36.26 -17.60
C ILE A 10 36.06 34.98 -18.08
N TRP A 11 36.50 33.84 -17.60
CA TRP A 11 35.79 32.59 -17.78
C TRP A 11 34.63 32.50 -16.79
N LEU A 12 33.43 32.70 -17.29
CA LEU A 12 32.19 32.47 -16.54
C LEU A 12 31.93 30.97 -16.51
N ILE A 13 32.27 30.30 -15.37
CA ILE A 13 31.86 28.91 -15.13
C ILE A 13 30.37 28.91 -14.79
N LEU A 14 29.52 28.64 -15.79
CA LEU A 14 28.13 28.28 -15.56
C LEU A 14 28.10 26.90 -14.92
N GLY A 15 28.06 26.85 -13.58
CA GLY A 15 27.74 25.67 -12.85
C GLY A 15 26.31 25.23 -13.14
N SER A 16 26.15 24.23 -14.00
CA SER A 16 24.87 23.56 -14.21
C SER A 16 24.51 22.82 -12.93
N HIS A 17 23.74 23.47 -12.06
CA HIS A 17 23.07 22.77 -10.96
C HIS A 17 21.98 21.88 -11.58
N THR A 18 22.28 20.61 -11.79
CA THR A 18 21.26 19.60 -12.01
C THR A 18 20.44 19.51 -10.72
N LEU A 19 19.32 20.20 -10.69
CA LEU A 19 18.26 19.91 -9.74
C LEU A 19 17.85 18.46 -10.02
N THR A 20 18.32 17.54 -9.17
CA THR A 20 17.71 16.24 -9.01
C THR A 20 16.29 16.52 -8.50
N ALA A 21 15.33 16.52 -9.42
CA ALA A 21 13.92 16.48 -9.07
C ALA A 21 13.72 15.20 -8.27
N GLY A 22 13.74 15.33 -6.94
CA GLY A 22 13.24 14.31 -6.04
C GLY A 22 11.81 14.04 -6.49
N GLY A 23 11.59 12.87 -7.13
CA GLY A 23 10.33 12.55 -7.77
C GLY A 23 9.20 12.73 -6.78
N ILE A 24 8.32 13.70 -7.07
CA ILE A 24 7.06 13.86 -6.34
C ILE A 24 6.35 12.54 -6.52
N SER A 25 6.25 11.73 -5.45
CA SER A 25 5.54 10.46 -5.54
C SER A 25 4.09 10.76 -5.90
N ASP A 26 3.64 10.18 -7.02
CA ASP A 26 2.29 10.32 -7.54
C ASP A 26 1.41 9.23 -6.91
N PRO A 27 0.23 9.56 -6.36
CA PRO A 27 -0.70 8.57 -5.81
C PRO A 27 -1.15 7.54 -6.86
N GLN A 28 -1.30 7.94 -8.12
CA GLN A 28 -1.62 7.02 -9.21
C GLN A 28 -0.47 6.03 -9.47
N LYS A 29 0.78 6.50 -9.36
CA LYS A 29 1.95 5.62 -9.47
C LYS A 29 1.97 4.56 -8.36
N THR A 30 1.67 4.92 -7.13
CA THR A 30 1.58 3.94 -6.02
C THR A 30 0.54 2.85 -6.32
N VAL A 31 -0.63 3.24 -6.87
CA VAL A 31 -1.67 2.29 -7.25
C VAL A 31 -1.24 1.44 -8.45
N ALA A 32 -0.59 2.03 -9.45
CA ALA A 32 -0.04 1.30 -10.59
C ALA A 32 1.02 0.27 -10.15
N ASP A 33 1.97 0.66 -9.29
CA ASP A 33 2.99 -0.25 -8.74
C ASP A 33 2.35 -1.42 -7.96
N PHE A 34 1.22 -1.18 -7.28
CA PHE A 34 0.47 -2.24 -6.63
C PHE A 34 -0.21 -3.17 -7.65
N HIS A 35 -0.84 -2.63 -8.70
CA HIS A 35 -1.44 -3.43 -9.77
C HIS A 35 -0.39 -4.29 -10.50
N ASP A 36 0.81 -3.73 -10.74
CA ASP A 36 1.92 -4.46 -11.33
C ASP A 36 2.37 -5.62 -10.43
N SER A 37 2.46 -5.38 -9.12
CA SER A 37 2.75 -6.44 -8.14
C SER A 37 1.70 -7.56 -8.18
N LEU A 38 0.40 -7.22 -8.26
CA LEU A 38 -0.68 -8.20 -8.36
C LEU A 38 -0.62 -8.98 -9.69
N THR A 39 -0.26 -8.30 -10.79
CA THR A 39 -0.08 -8.94 -12.09
C THR A 39 1.10 -9.93 -12.09
N GLN A 40 2.18 -9.61 -11.36
CA GLN A 40 3.29 -10.54 -11.16
C GLN A 40 2.86 -11.75 -10.30
N VAL A 41 2.14 -11.51 -9.21
CA VAL A 41 1.59 -12.56 -8.34
C VAL A 41 0.72 -13.56 -9.10
N LEU A 42 -0.08 -13.10 -10.08
CA LEU A 42 -0.90 -13.96 -10.92
C LEU A 42 -0.08 -14.93 -11.79
N LYS A 43 1.20 -14.64 -12.06
CA LYS A 43 2.09 -15.51 -12.84
C LYS A 43 2.77 -16.59 -11.97
N GLU A 44 2.75 -16.40 -10.66
CA GLU A 44 3.32 -17.35 -9.71
C GLU A 44 2.40 -18.55 -9.51
N LYS A 45 3.00 -19.75 -9.41
CA LYS A 45 2.25 -21.01 -9.29
C LYS A 45 1.94 -21.37 -7.85
N SER A 46 2.85 -21.08 -6.90
CA SER A 46 2.66 -21.44 -5.50
C SER A 46 2.27 -20.23 -4.65
N TYR A 47 1.58 -20.49 -3.55
CA TYR A 47 1.25 -19.48 -2.55
C TYR A 47 2.51 -18.85 -1.95
N GLU A 48 3.53 -19.63 -1.68
CA GLU A 48 4.81 -19.19 -1.10
C GLU A 48 5.53 -18.23 -2.03
N SER A 49 5.57 -18.52 -3.34
CA SER A 49 6.15 -17.61 -4.35
C SER A 49 5.39 -16.29 -4.39
N LYS A 50 4.05 -16.33 -4.37
CA LYS A 50 3.19 -15.12 -4.31
C LYS A 50 3.46 -14.31 -3.07
N LEU A 51 3.54 -14.97 -1.92
CA LEU A 51 3.78 -14.34 -0.63
C LEU A 51 5.17 -13.68 -0.59
N SER A 52 6.21 -14.34 -1.14
CA SER A 52 7.58 -13.82 -1.19
C SER A 52 7.69 -12.54 -2.02
N LEU A 53 6.86 -12.35 -3.06
CA LEU A 53 6.77 -11.11 -3.83
C LEU A 53 6.03 -9.99 -3.07
N LEU A 54 4.97 -10.33 -2.33
CA LEU A 54 4.11 -9.35 -1.66
C LEU A 54 4.70 -8.83 -0.36
N LEU A 55 5.33 -9.68 0.47
CA LEU A 55 5.87 -9.30 1.78
C LEU A 55 6.81 -8.08 1.74
N PRO A 56 7.77 -7.96 0.81
CA PRO A 56 8.64 -6.78 0.71
C PRO A 56 7.95 -5.57 0.06
N SER A 57 6.85 -5.78 -0.68
CA SER A 57 6.12 -4.72 -1.37
C SER A 57 5.11 -4.02 -0.46
N VAL A 58 4.46 -4.76 0.46
CA VAL A 58 3.43 -4.22 1.37
C VAL A 58 3.90 -2.98 2.15
N PRO A 59 5.05 -2.96 2.85
CA PRO A 59 5.45 -1.78 3.63
C PRO A 59 5.81 -0.56 2.77
N LYS A 60 6.07 -0.75 1.48
CA LYS A 60 6.33 0.34 0.53
C LYS A 60 5.03 0.95 0.01
N LEU A 61 4.04 0.10 -0.28
CA LEU A 61 2.79 0.47 -0.94
C LEU A 61 1.66 0.80 0.04
N PHE A 62 1.67 0.20 1.23
CA PHE A 62 0.60 0.35 2.22
C PHE A 62 1.06 1.08 3.48
N ALA A 63 0.20 1.95 3.98
CA ALA A 63 0.37 2.64 5.27
C ALA A 63 0.03 1.69 6.43
N VAL A 64 0.83 0.61 6.60
CA VAL A 64 0.55 -0.52 7.52
C VAL A 64 0.21 -0.05 8.93
N GLU A 65 0.97 0.90 9.51
CA GLU A 65 0.67 1.45 10.83
C GLU A 65 -0.68 2.18 10.88
N THR A 66 -1.04 2.90 9.82
CA THR A 66 -2.33 3.60 9.74
C THR A 66 -3.47 2.59 9.68
N ILE A 67 -3.32 1.52 8.88
CA ILE A 67 -4.29 0.43 8.75
C ILE A 67 -4.45 -0.26 10.11
N ALA A 68 -3.36 -0.68 10.74
CA ALA A 68 -3.37 -1.32 12.05
C ALA A 68 -4.10 -0.46 13.10
N ARG A 69 -3.72 0.81 13.22
CA ARG A 69 -4.32 1.73 14.18
C ARG A 69 -5.81 2.00 13.95
N ILE A 70 -6.23 2.13 12.69
CA ILE A 70 -7.64 2.36 12.36
C ILE A 70 -8.46 1.10 12.60
N SER A 71 -7.97 -0.07 12.20
CA SER A 71 -8.68 -1.34 12.35
C SER A 71 -8.90 -1.73 13.82
N VAL A 72 -7.93 -1.53 14.70
CA VAL A 72 -8.06 -1.72 16.15
C VAL A 72 -8.88 -0.59 16.80
N GLY A 73 -8.69 0.63 16.32
CA GLY A 73 -9.33 1.84 16.83
C GLY A 73 -8.55 2.60 17.89
N ARG A 74 -8.87 3.89 17.98
CA ARG A 74 -8.10 4.84 18.78
C ARG A 74 -7.94 4.40 20.24
N THR A 75 -9.04 4.02 20.88
CA THR A 75 -9.05 3.68 22.30
C THR A 75 -8.22 2.43 22.58
N ALA A 76 -8.52 1.32 21.87
CA ALA A 76 -7.78 0.08 22.06
C ALA A 76 -6.30 0.23 21.67
N TRP A 77 -6.00 0.94 20.56
CA TRP A 77 -4.61 1.22 20.17
C TRP A 77 -3.82 1.99 21.22
N ALA A 78 -4.46 2.94 21.92
CA ALA A 78 -3.80 3.73 22.98
C ALA A 78 -3.45 2.91 24.22
N LEU A 79 -4.15 1.81 24.45
CA LEU A 79 -3.91 0.89 25.58
C LEU A 79 -2.79 -0.11 25.31
N LEU A 80 -2.42 -0.35 24.04
CA LEU A 80 -1.35 -1.27 23.68
C LEU A 80 0.02 -0.68 24.04
N ASN A 81 0.90 -1.52 24.56
CA ASN A 81 2.32 -1.19 24.71
C ASN A 81 3.05 -1.21 23.35
N GLU A 82 4.30 -0.75 23.29
CA GLU A 82 5.03 -0.64 22.01
C GLU A 82 5.35 -2.00 21.37
N ASN A 83 5.57 -3.05 22.16
CA ASN A 83 5.80 -4.40 21.64
C ASN A 83 4.52 -4.96 20.99
N GLU A 84 3.36 -4.77 21.63
CA GLU A 84 2.07 -5.15 21.09
C GLU A 84 1.76 -4.39 19.80
N LYS A 85 1.99 -3.07 19.77
CA LYS A 85 1.84 -2.27 18.56
C LYS A 85 2.75 -2.75 17.44
N GLN A 86 4.01 -3.06 17.74
CA GLN A 86 4.97 -3.57 16.77
C GLN A 86 4.54 -4.93 16.23
N SER A 87 4.16 -5.86 17.10
CA SER A 87 3.66 -7.18 16.72
C SER A 87 2.40 -7.07 15.85
N PHE A 88 1.48 -6.18 16.20
CA PHE A 88 0.26 -5.98 15.42
C PHE A 88 0.51 -5.33 14.05
N ARG A 89 1.51 -4.43 13.92
CA ARG A 89 1.95 -3.92 12.61
C ARG A 89 2.48 -5.04 11.73
N MET A 90 3.31 -5.93 12.28
CA MET A 90 3.83 -7.08 11.55
C MET A 90 2.70 -8.02 11.11
N LEU A 91 1.79 -8.36 12.01
CA LEU A 91 0.62 -9.18 11.71
C LEU A 91 -0.28 -8.55 10.64
N THR A 92 -0.49 -7.23 10.69
CA THR A 92 -1.24 -6.48 9.66
C THR A 92 -0.56 -6.56 8.30
N LYS A 93 0.77 -6.42 8.24
CA LYS A 93 1.56 -6.58 7.01
C LYS A 93 1.37 -7.99 6.42
N ASP A 94 1.49 -9.01 7.26
CA ASP A 94 1.39 -10.41 6.86
C ASP A 94 -0.03 -10.75 6.40
N LEU A 95 -1.05 -10.22 7.07
CA LEU A 95 -2.45 -10.35 6.65
C LEU A 95 -2.70 -9.74 5.27
N ILE A 96 -2.19 -8.52 5.01
CA ILE A 96 -2.33 -7.89 3.69
C ILE A 96 -1.68 -8.77 2.62
N ALA A 97 -0.44 -9.20 2.82
CA ALA A 97 0.28 -10.04 1.86
C ALA A 97 -0.45 -11.37 1.62
N SER A 98 -0.85 -12.06 2.68
CA SER A 98 -1.57 -13.35 2.59
C SER A 98 -2.92 -13.22 1.89
N THR A 99 -3.64 -12.14 2.14
CA THR A 99 -4.94 -11.87 1.52
C THR A 99 -4.81 -11.76 0.00
N TYR A 100 -3.83 -10.99 -0.48
CA TYR A 100 -3.64 -10.84 -1.92
C TYR A 100 -3.02 -12.07 -2.57
N ALA A 101 -2.12 -12.79 -1.90
CA ALA A 101 -1.62 -14.07 -2.37
C ALA A 101 -2.76 -15.08 -2.58
N ALA A 102 -3.73 -15.12 -1.66
CA ALA A 102 -4.88 -16.01 -1.73
C ALA A 102 -5.96 -15.58 -2.73
N ARG A 103 -6.18 -14.28 -2.92
CA ARG A 103 -7.21 -13.76 -3.85
C ARG A 103 -6.79 -13.82 -5.31
N PHE A 104 -5.50 -13.57 -5.60
CA PHE A 104 -4.94 -13.56 -6.96
C PHE A 104 -4.34 -14.93 -7.30
N ARG A 105 -5.24 -15.93 -7.53
CA ARG A 105 -4.85 -17.34 -7.71
C ARG A 105 -4.37 -17.64 -9.11
N GLU A 106 -5.16 -17.26 -10.11
CA GLU A 106 -4.96 -17.63 -11.51
C GLU A 106 -5.06 -16.42 -12.42
N TYR A 107 -4.19 -16.37 -13.41
CA TYR A 107 -4.27 -15.37 -14.45
C TYR A 107 -5.42 -15.69 -15.44
N ARG A 108 -6.42 -14.83 -15.46
CA ARG A 108 -7.59 -14.90 -16.37
C ARG A 108 -7.73 -13.61 -17.15
N ASN A 109 -6.63 -13.14 -17.72
CA ASN A 109 -6.55 -11.86 -18.43
C ASN A 109 -6.99 -10.66 -17.59
N GLN A 110 -6.72 -10.68 -16.28
CA GLN A 110 -7.01 -9.55 -15.41
C GLN A 110 -6.25 -8.31 -15.89
N ARG A 111 -6.97 -7.19 -15.95
CA ARG A 111 -6.44 -5.90 -16.34
C ARG A 111 -6.95 -4.84 -15.38
N PHE A 112 -6.07 -3.94 -14.99
CA PHE A 112 -6.42 -2.78 -14.20
C PHE A 112 -6.44 -1.53 -15.08
N LYS A 113 -7.38 -0.62 -14.82
CA LYS A 113 -7.47 0.68 -15.48
C LYS A 113 -7.66 1.75 -14.42
N ILE A 114 -6.75 2.72 -14.33
CA ILE A 114 -6.96 3.93 -13.53
C ILE A 114 -7.97 4.80 -14.27
N VAL A 115 -9.01 5.25 -13.56
CA VAL A 115 -10.13 6.00 -14.13
C VAL A 115 -10.04 7.47 -13.71
N GLU A 116 -9.81 7.72 -12.41
CA GLU A 116 -9.87 9.07 -11.83
C GLU A 116 -8.96 9.15 -10.61
N SER A 117 -8.39 10.33 -10.36
CA SER A 117 -7.73 10.65 -9.09
C SER A 117 -8.30 11.95 -8.53
N LYS A 118 -8.67 11.94 -7.25
CA LYS A 118 -9.33 13.06 -6.58
C LYS A 118 -8.65 13.38 -5.26
N SER A 119 -8.38 14.66 -5.04
CA SER A 119 -7.86 15.16 -3.76
C SER A 119 -8.94 15.06 -2.66
N LEU A 120 -8.54 14.59 -1.50
CA LEU A 120 -9.33 14.51 -0.29
C LEU A 120 -8.74 15.41 0.80
N PRO A 121 -9.52 15.86 1.80
CA PRO A 121 -9.00 16.66 2.91
C PRO A 121 -7.84 15.96 3.65
N LYS A 122 -6.99 16.75 4.31
CA LYS A 122 -5.87 16.29 5.16
C LYS A 122 -4.79 15.50 4.38
N ASN A 123 -4.37 16.04 3.22
CA ASN A 123 -3.32 15.43 2.38
C ASN A 123 -3.59 13.96 2.07
N ARG A 124 -4.82 13.66 1.64
CA ARG A 124 -5.24 12.35 1.16
C ARG A 124 -5.66 12.41 -0.29
N GLN A 125 -5.66 11.27 -0.96
CA GLN A 125 -6.11 11.08 -2.33
C GLN A 125 -7.03 9.87 -2.41
N ALA A 126 -7.98 9.93 -3.33
CA ALA A 126 -8.71 8.76 -3.79
C ALA A 126 -8.34 8.50 -5.26
N VAL A 127 -7.96 7.27 -5.57
CA VAL A 127 -7.68 6.82 -6.94
C VAL A 127 -8.68 5.74 -7.29
N LYS A 128 -9.58 6.05 -8.23
CA LYS A 128 -10.57 5.10 -8.75
C LYS A 128 -10.00 4.28 -9.87
N THR A 129 -10.26 3.01 -9.84
CA THR A 129 -9.81 2.05 -10.85
C THR A 129 -10.91 1.04 -11.18
N GLN A 130 -10.72 0.33 -12.27
CA GLN A 130 -11.52 -0.81 -12.68
C GLN A 130 -10.60 -2.03 -12.80
N LEU A 131 -11.01 -3.13 -12.19
CA LEU A 131 -10.42 -4.45 -12.40
C LEU A 131 -11.33 -5.23 -13.36
N PHE A 132 -10.81 -5.58 -14.52
CA PHE A 132 -11.43 -6.49 -15.47
C PHE A 132 -10.96 -7.91 -15.19
N SER A 133 -11.88 -8.85 -14.97
CA SER A 133 -11.57 -10.25 -14.69
C SER A 133 -12.63 -11.14 -15.39
N GLY A 134 -12.26 -11.71 -16.54
CA GLY A 134 -13.23 -12.33 -17.41
C GLY A 134 -14.28 -11.31 -17.87
N GLU A 135 -15.56 -11.63 -17.68
CA GLU A 135 -16.69 -10.73 -17.99
C GLU A 135 -17.00 -9.72 -16.85
N ALA A 136 -16.42 -9.92 -15.69
CA ALA A 136 -16.67 -9.07 -14.53
C ALA A 136 -15.84 -7.79 -14.57
N VAL A 137 -16.48 -6.65 -14.22
CA VAL A 137 -15.83 -5.38 -13.99
C VAL A 137 -16.05 -4.97 -12.54
N ILE A 138 -14.99 -4.89 -11.76
CA ILE A 138 -15.02 -4.56 -10.34
C ILE A 138 -14.52 -3.12 -10.19
N SER A 139 -15.35 -2.26 -9.57
CA SER A 139 -14.95 -0.90 -9.21
C SER A 139 -14.14 -0.93 -7.92
N LEU A 140 -12.94 -0.35 -7.97
CA LEU A 140 -12.05 -0.20 -6.83
C LEU A 140 -11.71 1.27 -6.65
N GLU A 141 -11.73 1.74 -5.40
CA GLU A 141 -11.23 3.06 -5.04
C GLU A 141 -10.17 2.90 -3.95
N TYR A 142 -8.96 3.35 -4.24
CA TYR A 142 -7.83 3.32 -3.32
C TYR A 142 -7.76 4.64 -2.58
N HIS A 143 -7.80 4.61 -1.25
CA HIS A 143 -7.56 5.77 -0.42
C HIS A 143 -6.10 5.81 0.01
N LEU A 144 -5.41 6.90 -0.34
CA LEU A 144 -4.00 7.07 -0.03
C LEU A 144 -3.78 8.26 0.90
N LYS A 145 -2.75 8.14 1.70
CA LYS A 145 -2.20 9.23 2.51
C LYS A 145 -0.73 9.45 2.16
N LYS A 146 -0.27 10.69 2.33
CA LYS A 146 1.14 11.03 2.15
C LYS A 146 1.86 10.96 3.50
N LYS A 147 3.01 10.25 3.53
CA LYS A 147 3.95 10.23 4.65
C LYS A 147 5.36 10.37 4.07
N ASP A 148 6.17 11.27 4.62
CA ASP A 148 7.57 11.48 4.22
C ASP A 148 7.75 11.56 2.69
N SER A 149 6.87 12.34 2.03
CA SER A 149 6.81 12.52 0.57
C SER A 149 6.38 11.28 -0.24
N VAL A 150 6.05 10.15 0.39
CA VAL A 150 5.58 8.92 -0.26
C VAL A 150 4.08 8.76 -0.05
N TRP A 151 3.35 8.43 -1.14
CA TRP A 151 1.94 8.05 -1.05
C TRP A 151 1.83 6.57 -0.72
N GLN A 152 0.96 6.24 0.26
CA GLN A 152 0.70 4.87 0.69
C GLN A 152 -0.81 4.64 0.81
N ILE A 153 -1.25 3.46 0.38
CA ILE A 153 -2.64 3.00 0.45
C ILE A 153 -2.98 2.71 1.91
N TYR A 154 -4.09 3.28 2.42
CA TYR A 154 -4.58 2.95 3.76
C TYR A 154 -5.96 2.31 3.77
N ASP A 155 -6.71 2.37 2.66
CA ASP A 155 -8.00 1.71 2.52
C ASP A 155 -8.27 1.37 1.05
N ILE A 156 -9.03 0.31 0.81
CA ILE A 156 -9.52 -0.08 -0.51
C ILE A 156 -11.02 -0.29 -0.40
N VAL A 157 -11.74 0.45 -1.22
CA VAL A 157 -13.20 0.37 -1.33
C VAL A 157 -13.53 -0.43 -2.59
N ALA A 158 -14.13 -1.59 -2.43
CA ALA A 158 -14.57 -2.44 -3.53
C ALA A 158 -16.09 -2.38 -3.67
N ASN A 159 -16.58 -1.95 -4.84
CA ASN A 159 -18.03 -1.77 -5.09
C ASN A 159 -18.74 -0.97 -3.98
N GLY A 160 -18.09 0.08 -3.47
CA GLY A 160 -18.64 0.95 -2.43
C GLY A 160 -18.46 0.47 -0.99
N VAL A 161 -17.83 -0.69 -0.77
CA VAL A 161 -17.61 -1.25 0.56
C VAL A 161 -16.12 -1.12 0.94
N SER A 162 -15.83 -0.39 2.03
CA SER A 162 -14.49 -0.20 2.58
C SER A 162 -14.01 -1.44 3.33
N ASP A 163 -12.88 -2.02 2.91
CA ASP A 163 -12.24 -3.16 3.59
C ASP A 163 -11.81 -2.77 5.02
N LEU A 164 -11.26 -1.58 5.18
CA LEU A 164 -10.84 -1.07 6.50
C LEU A 164 -12.02 -0.88 7.46
N SER A 165 -13.16 -0.42 6.95
CA SER A 165 -14.38 -0.26 7.77
C SER A 165 -14.94 -1.61 8.21
N LEU A 166 -14.93 -2.62 7.32
CA LEU A 166 -15.32 -3.99 7.68
C LEU A 166 -14.39 -4.57 8.75
N LYS A 167 -13.08 -4.44 8.57
CA LYS A 167 -12.10 -4.88 9.58
C LYS A 167 -12.27 -4.16 10.91
N ARG A 168 -12.51 -2.85 10.88
CA ARG A 168 -12.79 -2.06 12.08
C ARG A 168 -13.99 -2.58 12.88
N ALA A 169 -15.07 -2.93 12.18
CA ALA A 169 -16.29 -3.48 12.81
C ALA A 169 -16.02 -4.87 13.39
N ALA A 170 -15.41 -5.78 12.61
CA ALA A 170 -15.08 -7.13 13.03
C ALA A 170 -14.11 -7.15 14.23
N TYR A 171 -13.02 -6.39 14.14
CA TYR A 171 -12.02 -6.33 15.21
C TYR A 171 -12.57 -5.69 16.49
N GLY A 172 -13.45 -4.68 16.36
CA GLY A 172 -14.14 -4.10 17.51
C GLY A 172 -14.98 -5.11 18.27
N LYS A 173 -15.65 -6.03 17.56
CA LYS A 173 -16.38 -7.14 18.16
C LYS A 173 -15.43 -8.11 18.89
N THR A 174 -14.42 -8.65 18.21
CA THR A 174 -13.45 -9.57 18.83
C THR A 174 -12.76 -8.96 20.05
N LEU A 175 -12.35 -7.67 19.96
CA LEU A 175 -11.75 -6.97 21.08
C LEU A 175 -12.67 -6.89 22.32
N SER A 176 -13.97 -6.72 22.11
CA SER A 176 -14.94 -6.70 23.23
C SER A 176 -15.22 -8.07 23.83
N GLU A 177 -15.15 -9.14 23.02
CA GLU A 177 -15.46 -10.50 23.43
C GLU A 177 -14.25 -11.28 23.98
N SER A 178 -13.08 -11.10 23.36
CA SER A 178 -11.87 -11.93 23.58
C SER A 178 -10.60 -11.12 23.83
N GLY A 179 -10.69 -9.80 23.84
CA GLY A 179 -9.54 -8.92 24.06
C GLY A 179 -8.53 -8.91 22.91
N PHE A 180 -7.36 -8.30 23.16
CA PHE A 180 -6.33 -8.14 22.13
C PHE A 180 -5.70 -9.46 21.71
N ASN A 181 -5.47 -10.39 22.63
CA ASN A 181 -4.91 -11.71 22.30
C ASN A 181 -5.86 -12.50 21.40
N GLY A 182 -7.16 -12.49 21.69
CA GLY A 182 -8.16 -13.13 20.82
C GLY A 182 -8.16 -12.55 19.41
N LEU A 183 -7.98 -11.23 19.27
CA LEU A 183 -7.85 -10.59 17.97
C LEU A 183 -6.58 -11.04 17.22
N VAL A 184 -5.45 -11.18 17.91
CA VAL A 184 -4.20 -11.68 17.32
C VAL A 184 -4.39 -13.13 16.84
N ASP A 185 -5.06 -13.96 17.61
CA ASP A 185 -5.35 -15.37 17.27
C ASP A 185 -6.26 -15.44 16.04
N ASP A 186 -7.35 -14.66 15.99
CA ASP A 186 -8.28 -14.61 14.85
C ASP A 186 -7.57 -14.22 13.56
N ILE A 187 -6.71 -13.19 13.59
CA ILE A 187 -5.96 -12.75 12.41
C ILE A 187 -4.93 -13.80 11.99
N SER A 188 -4.25 -14.42 12.95
CA SER A 188 -3.29 -15.48 12.66
C SER A 188 -3.95 -16.67 12.00
N GLU A 189 -5.16 -17.02 12.43
CA GLU A 189 -5.96 -18.07 11.82
C GLU A 189 -6.46 -17.68 10.42
N GLU A 190 -6.84 -16.41 10.19
CA GLU A 190 -7.18 -15.90 8.84
C GLU A 190 -5.98 -16.05 7.88
N ILE A 191 -4.77 -15.70 8.32
CA ILE A 191 -3.54 -15.88 7.52
C ILE A 191 -3.32 -17.36 7.17
N LYS A 192 -3.48 -18.29 8.12
CA LYS A 192 -3.38 -19.73 7.88
C LYS A 192 -4.43 -20.22 6.88
N LYS A 193 -5.68 -19.79 7.02
CA LYS A 193 -6.77 -20.11 6.09
C LYS A 193 -6.49 -19.60 4.67
N ASN A 194 -5.85 -18.43 4.53
CA ASN A 194 -5.45 -17.90 3.23
C ASN A 194 -4.43 -18.82 2.54
N ALA A 195 -3.46 -19.39 3.29
CA ALA A 195 -2.52 -20.36 2.76
C ALA A 195 -3.23 -21.65 2.27
N GLN A 196 -4.15 -22.19 3.06
CA GLN A 196 -4.89 -23.41 2.72
C GLN A 196 -5.81 -23.26 1.50
N LYS A 197 -6.44 -22.08 1.33
CA LYS A 197 -7.30 -21.82 0.16
C LYS A 197 -6.53 -21.75 -1.15
N SER A 198 -5.24 -21.70 -1.11
CA SER A 198 -4.35 -21.53 -2.27
C SER A 198 -3.70 -22.83 -2.72
N LEU A 199 -3.96 -23.92 -2.01
CA LEU A 199 -3.62 -25.29 -2.38
C LEU A 199 -4.74 -25.89 -3.24
#